data_97003854f2da4c0d3dc1ce50388143fe
#
_entry.id   97003854f2da4c0d3dc1ce50388143fe
#
_cell.length_a   1.000
_cell.length_b   1.000
_cell.length_c   1.000
_cell.angle_alpha   90.00
_cell.angle_beta   90.00
_cell.angle_gamma   90.00
#
_symmetry.space_group_name_H-M   'P 1'
#
loop_
_entity.id
_entity.type
_entity.pdbx_description
1 polymer ?
#
loop_
_entity_poly.entity_id
_entity_poly.type
_entity_poly.pdbx_seq_one_letter_code
_entity_poly.pdbx_strand_id
1 'polypeptide(L)'
;MIKSFKLIITSILASVAVFAADTDSPIKASINAGYNNHYIVNGLAKTGGQGFAGFDIGSTYFGVDAYVGGIILPDANNIDESHWNVGVGKALKVTEKFSLRGDLQVLRHQSSSVGGRNSIELAPKIALVNPYLTPYIRGSHDFNLKQSGYIVGVERPTDVFGWVTVTPAVEYGKFTDYDVVAAKIGVSRIFFNHLQPYAEVGWYDNNFSASKYKFASTEFSGDIVATAGIRWNF
;
A
#
# COMPACT_ATOMS: atom_id res chain seq x y z
N MET A 1 -24.39 8.90 -8.51
CA MET A 1 -23.11 8.39 -8.01
C MET A 1 -22.12 9.49 -7.56
N ILE A 2 -21.77 10.47 -8.41
CA ILE A 2 -20.82 11.57 -8.04
C ILE A 2 -21.23 12.37 -6.80
N LYS A 3 -22.53 12.59 -6.55
CA LYS A 3 -23.03 13.32 -5.37
C LYS A 3 -22.80 12.55 -4.06
N SER A 4 -22.98 11.25 -4.07
CA SER A 4 -22.74 10.39 -2.90
C SER A 4 -21.26 10.27 -2.58
N PHE A 5 -20.40 10.24 -3.59
CA PHE A 5 -18.95 10.21 -3.47
C PHE A 5 -18.40 11.48 -2.80
N LYS A 6 -18.88 12.67 -3.25
CA LYS A 6 -18.51 13.96 -2.60
C LYS A 6 -18.90 13.98 -1.13
N LEU A 7 -20.08 13.44 -0.78
CA LEU A 7 -20.57 13.41 0.59
C LEU A 7 -19.70 12.50 1.48
N ILE A 8 -19.30 11.34 1.00
CA ILE A 8 -18.45 10.39 1.73
C ILE A 8 -17.06 11.00 1.97
N ILE A 9 -16.42 11.56 0.95
CA ILE A 9 -15.11 12.22 1.09
C ILE A 9 -15.22 13.40 2.05
N THR A 10 -16.23 14.24 1.93
CA THR A 10 -16.43 15.39 2.82
C THR A 10 -16.68 14.95 4.26
N SER A 11 -17.42 13.85 4.47
CA SER A 11 -17.67 13.32 5.81
C SER A 11 -16.40 12.71 6.44
N ILE A 12 -15.60 11.99 5.66
CA ILE A 12 -14.30 11.46 6.10
C ILE A 12 -13.35 12.62 6.42
N LEU A 13 -13.24 13.61 5.54
CA LEU A 13 -12.41 14.79 5.76
C LEU A 13 -12.82 15.58 7.00
N ALA A 14 -14.12 15.78 7.21
CA ALA A 14 -14.64 16.48 8.38
C ALA A 14 -14.37 15.69 9.68
N SER A 15 -14.57 14.37 9.67
CA SER A 15 -14.28 13.51 10.82
C SER A 15 -12.80 13.51 11.18
N VAL A 16 -11.92 13.38 10.18
CA VAL A 16 -10.48 13.38 10.36
C VAL A 16 -9.99 14.75 10.87
N ALA A 17 -10.52 15.85 10.36
CA ALA A 17 -10.15 17.20 10.80
C ALA A 17 -10.50 17.47 12.28
N VAL A 18 -11.59 16.92 12.77
CA VAL A 18 -12.02 17.07 14.20
C VAL A 18 -11.07 16.30 15.14
N PHE A 19 -10.58 15.12 14.72
CA PHE A 19 -9.69 14.31 15.56
C PHE A 19 -8.21 14.74 15.50
N ALA A 20 -7.80 15.44 14.44
CA ALA A 20 -6.41 15.82 14.19
C ALA A 20 -6.04 17.22 14.75
N ALA A 21 -6.97 17.94 15.37
CA ALA A 21 -6.72 19.29 15.89
C ALA A 21 -5.83 19.31 17.16
N ASP A 22 -5.57 18.15 17.76
CA ASP A 22 -4.73 18.04 18.94
C ASP A 22 -3.39 17.39 18.55
N THR A 23 -2.29 18.16 18.64
CA THR A 23 -0.93 17.69 18.30
C THR A 23 -0.43 16.57 19.21
N ASP A 24 -1.05 16.37 20.36
CA ASP A 24 -0.77 15.27 21.30
C ASP A 24 -1.74 14.09 21.14
N SER A 25 -2.60 14.13 20.12
CA SER A 25 -3.51 13.03 19.86
C SER A 25 -2.76 11.73 19.58
N PRO A 26 -3.09 10.61 20.22
CA PRO A 26 -2.55 9.30 19.87
C PRO A 26 -3.01 8.83 18.48
N ILE A 27 -3.95 9.55 17.86
CA ILE A 27 -4.51 9.25 16.54
C ILE A 27 -3.75 10.04 15.50
N LYS A 28 -3.19 9.33 14.52
CA LYS A 28 -2.59 9.87 13.31
C LYS A 28 -3.48 9.56 12.12
N ALA A 29 -3.68 10.54 11.27
CA ALA A 29 -4.49 10.35 10.07
C ALA A 29 -3.82 10.96 8.86
N SER A 30 -4.05 10.39 7.71
CA SER A 30 -3.63 10.98 6.43
C SER A 30 -4.67 10.75 5.35
N ILE A 31 -4.70 11.64 4.39
CA ILE A 31 -5.39 11.46 3.11
C ILE A 31 -4.35 11.52 2.00
N ASN A 32 -4.58 10.76 0.95
CA ASN A 32 -3.70 10.75 -0.21
C ASN A 32 -4.52 10.78 -1.50
N ALA A 33 -3.93 11.35 -2.54
CA ALA A 33 -4.46 11.31 -3.89
C ALA A 33 -3.29 11.31 -4.88
N GLY A 34 -3.47 10.67 -6.02
CA GLY A 34 -2.42 10.57 -6.99
C GLY A 34 -2.85 9.86 -8.27
N TYR A 35 -1.85 9.48 -9.03
CA TYR A 35 -2.00 8.73 -10.27
C TYR A 35 -0.96 7.61 -10.32
N ASN A 36 -1.37 6.45 -10.83
CA ASN A 36 -0.46 5.37 -11.21
C ASN A 36 -0.72 4.95 -12.66
N ASN A 37 0.33 4.54 -13.36
CA ASN A 37 0.16 3.98 -14.70
C ASN A 37 -0.35 2.53 -14.67
N HIS A 38 -0.11 1.82 -13.58
CA HIS A 38 -0.63 0.49 -13.30
C HIS A 38 -0.83 0.30 -11.79
N TYR A 39 -1.95 -0.32 -11.41
CA TYR A 39 -2.18 -0.71 -10.02
C TYR A 39 -1.68 -2.13 -9.78
N ILE A 40 -0.72 -2.29 -8.89
CA ILE A 40 -0.06 -3.56 -8.60
C ILE A 40 -0.57 -4.14 -7.27
N VAL A 41 -1.00 -5.39 -7.33
CA VAL A 41 -1.32 -6.19 -6.13
C VAL A 41 -0.55 -7.50 -6.20
N ASN A 42 0.28 -7.75 -5.19
CA ASN A 42 1.11 -8.95 -5.12
C ASN A 42 1.97 -9.19 -6.39
N GLY A 43 2.48 -8.10 -6.98
CA GLY A 43 3.31 -8.15 -8.19
C GLY A 43 2.53 -8.36 -9.50
N LEU A 44 1.21 -8.39 -9.46
CA LEU A 44 0.37 -8.45 -10.64
C LEU A 44 -0.31 -7.11 -10.89
N ALA A 45 -0.19 -6.60 -12.11
CA ALA A 45 -0.96 -5.43 -12.53
C ALA A 45 -2.42 -5.81 -12.73
N LYS A 46 -3.31 -5.00 -12.17
CA LYS A 46 -4.74 -5.23 -12.24
C LYS A 46 -5.45 -4.30 -13.20
N THR A 47 -4.98 -3.08 -13.32
CA THR A 47 -5.63 -2.06 -14.14
C THR A 47 -4.60 -1.17 -14.82
N GLY A 48 -4.99 -0.56 -15.93
CA GLY A 48 -4.22 0.49 -16.59
C GLY A 48 -4.17 1.78 -15.76
N GLY A 49 -3.53 2.79 -16.31
CA GLY A 49 -3.30 4.06 -15.63
C GLY A 49 -4.56 4.73 -15.11
N GLN A 50 -4.58 5.09 -13.84
CA GLN A 50 -5.75 5.68 -13.19
C GLN A 50 -5.38 6.59 -12.01
N GLY A 51 -6.26 7.54 -11.73
CA GLY A 51 -6.22 8.31 -10.49
C GLY A 51 -6.62 7.45 -9.30
N PHE A 52 -6.17 7.82 -8.12
CA PHE A 52 -6.61 7.21 -6.87
C PHE A 52 -6.81 8.27 -5.78
N ALA A 53 -7.63 7.93 -4.81
CA ALA A 53 -7.76 8.66 -3.56
C ALA A 53 -7.84 7.66 -2.40
N GLY A 54 -7.23 8.01 -1.27
CA GLY A 54 -7.20 7.12 -0.12
C GLY A 54 -7.06 7.85 1.20
N PHE A 55 -7.14 7.09 2.27
CA PHE A 55 -6.90 7.56 3.62
C PHE A 55 -6.25 6.47 4.46
N ASP A 56 -5.55 6.89 5.52
CA ASP A 56 -5.05 6.03 6.57
C ASP A 56 -5.33 6.69 7.91
N ILE A 57 -5.78 5.90 8.89
CA ILE A 57 -5.98 6.32 10.28
C ILE A 57 -5.32 5.27 11.16
N GLY A 58 -4.50 5.70 12.09
CA GLY A 58 -3.81 4.81 13.02
C GLY A 58 -3.68 5.40 14.41
N SER A 59 -3.45 4.54 15.37
CA SER A 59 -3.18 4.90 16.75
C SER A 59 -2.25 3.89 17.39
N THR A 60 -1.46 4.35 18.36
CA THR A 60 -0.55 3.48 19.11
C THR A 60 -0.97 3.44 20.57
N TYR A 61 -1.32 2.26 21.07
CA TYR A 61 -1.64 2.00 22.48
C TYR A 61 -0.75 0.90 23.03
N PHE A 62 -0.09 1.14 24.15
CA PHE A 62 0.82 0.19 24.80
C PHE A 62 1.90 -0.39 23.87
N GLY A 63 2.35 0.43 22.91
CA GLY A 63 3.34 0.03 21.91
C GLY A 63 2.79 -0.93 20.84
N VAL A 64 1.48 -1.04 20.71
CA VAL A 64 0.80 -1.72 19.62
C VAL A 64 0.15 -0.68 18.72
N ASP A 65 0.52 -0.68 17.44
CA ASP A 65 -0.10 0.14 16.41
C ASP A 65 -1.38 -0.56 15.94
N ALA A 66 -2.49 0.16 15.86
CA ALA A 66 -3.70 -0.27 15.19
C ALA A 66 -4.01 0.74 14.08
N TYR A 67 -4.37 0.25 12.90
CA TYR A 67 -4.62 1.11 11.76
C TYR A 67 -5.73 0.59 10.86
N VAL A 68 -6.37 1.51 10.17
CA VAL A 68 -7.34 1.27 9.12
C VAL A 68 -7.03 2.21 7.96
N GLY A 69 -7.13 1.70 6.74
CA GLY A 69 -6.92 2.50 5.54
C GLY A 69 -7.83 2.06 4.41
N GLY A 70 -7.87 2.86 3.39
CA GLY A 70 -8.60 2.54 2.19
C GLY A 70 -8.11 3.35 1.00
N ILE A 71 -8.20 2.74 -0.17
CA ILE A 71 -7.94 3.39 -1.46
C ILE A 71 -9.07 3.09 -2.41
N ILE A 72 -9.48 4.08 -3.15
CA ILE A 72 -10.50 4.00 -4.20
C ILE A 72 -9.83 4.33 -5.52
N LEU A 73 -10.05 3.48 -6.51
CA LEU A 73 -9.50 3.59 -7.85
C LEU A 73 -10.67 3.74 -8.83
N PRO A 74 -11.06 4.98 -9.18
CA PRO A 74 -12.05 5.22 -10.22
C PRO A 74 -11.48 4.82 -11.58
N ASP A 75 -12.18 4.00 -12.34
CA ASP A 75 -11.79 3.66 -13.70
C ASP A 75 -12.46 4.59 -14.72
N ALA A 76 -11.75 4.91 -15.79
CA ALA A 76 -12.27 5.64 -16.95
C ALA A 76 -13.42 4.90 -17.64
N ASN A 77 -13.54 3.58 -17.46
CA ASN A 77 -14.54 2.71 -18.05
C ASN A 77 -15.70 2.33 -17.10
N ASN A 78 -15.90 3.08 -16.01
CA ASN A 78 -16.92 2.79 -14.97
C ASN A 78 -16.64 1.55 -14.10
N ILE A 79 -15.41 1.09 -14.01
CA ILE A 79 -15.00 0.05 -13.08
C ILE A 79 -14.39 0.73 -11.85
N ASP A 80 -15.14 0.79 -10.76
CA ASP A 80 -14.63 1.28 -9.49
C ASP A 80 -13.99 0.09 -8.75
N GLU A 81 -12.72 0.19 -8.45
CA GLU A 81 -12.06 -0.70 -7.50
C GLU A 81 -11.86 0.01 -6.18
N SER A 82 -11.99 -0.71 -5.09
CA SER A 82 -11.65 -0.23 -3.77
C SER A 82 -10.91 -1.29 -2.98
N HIS A 83 -9.92 -0.84 -2.22
CA HIS A 83 -9.12 -1.69 -1.35
C HIS A 83 -9.16 -1.11 0.05
N TRP A 84 -9.48 -1.94 1.01
CA TRP A 84 -9.57 -1.59 2.42
C TRP A 84 -8.61 -2.46 3.22
N ASN A 85 -7.97 -1.90 4.20
CA ASN A 85 -7.13 -2.63 5.11
C ASN A 85 -7.42 -2.27 6.56
N VAL A 86 -7.35 -3.26 7.42
CA VAL A 86 -7.29 -3.09 8.86
C VAL A 86 -6.13 -3.92 9.38
N GLY A 87 -5.36 -3.39 10.30
CA GLY A 87 -4.19 -4.10 10.79
C GLY A 87 -3.75 -3.68 12.16
N VAL A 88 -2.89 -4.51 12.71
CA VAL A 88 -2.18 -4.26 13.97
C VAL A 88 -0.70 -4.56 13.76
N GLY A 89 0.16 -3.81 14.44
CA GLY A 89 1.59 -4.00 14.38
C GLY A 89 2.27 -3.72 15.72
N LYS A 90 3.44 -4.30 15.92
CA LYS A 90 4.27 -4.03 17.08
C LYS A 90 5.74 -4.06 16.71
N ALA A 91 6.48 -3.06 17.16
CA ALA A 91 7.93 -3.05 17.10
C ALA A 91 8.51 -3.46 18.46
N LEU A 92 9.42 -4.40 18.45
CA LEU A 92 10.20 -4.84 19.62
C LEU A 92 11.64 -4.37 19.43
N LYS A 93 12.10 -3.50 20.31
CA LYS A 93 13.51 -3.05 20.31
C LYS A 93 14.40 -4.21 20.72
N VAL A 94 15.28 -4.64 19.84
CA VAL A 94 16.27 -5.71 20.09
C VAL A 94 17.57 -5.11 20.61
N THR A 95 18.01 -4.02 19.98
CA THR A 95 19.14 -3.19 20.42
C THR A 95 18.82 -1.72 20.15
N GLU A 96 19.74 -0.81 20.45
CA GLU A 96 19.56 0.61 20.11
C GLU A 96 19.37 0.88 18.60
N LYS A 97 19.96 0.03 17.75
CA LYS A 97 19.95 0.18 16.28
C LYS A 97 19.03 -0.81 15.57
N PHE A 98 18.53 -1.83 16.25
CA PHE A 98 17.75 -2.90 15.64
C PHE A 98 16.41 -3.08 16.34
N SER A 99 15.34 -3.14 15.57
CA SER A 99 14.00 -3.46 16.04
C SER A 99 13.38 -4.54 15.15
N LEU A 100 12.73 -5.51 15.76
CA LEU A 100 11.91 -6.48 15.05
C LEU A 100 10.47 -5.95 15.03
N ARG A 101 9.92 -5.75 13.83
CA ARG A 101 8.53 -5.31 13.63
C ARG A 101 7.71 -6.46 13.07
N GLY A 102 6.59 -6.75 13.73
CA GLY A 102 5.56 -7.66 13.23
C GLY A 102 4.29 -6.86 12.93
N ASP A 103 3.67 -7.12 11.77
CA ASP A 103 2.39 -6.55 11.37
C ASP A 103 1.46 -7.68 10.91
N LEU A 104 0.18 -7.55 11.20
CA LEU A 104 -0.87 -8.42 10.68
C LEU A 104 -1.96 -7.55 10.07
N GLN A 105 -2.27 -7.78 8.81
CA GLN A 105 -3.27 -7.04 8.06
C GLN A 105 -4.34 -7.98 7.50
N VAL A 106 -5.56 -7.49 7.47
CA VAL A 106 -6.65 -8.04 6.65
C VAL A 106 -6.95 -6.99 5.58
N LEU A 107 -6.88 -7.41 4.32
CA LEU A 107 -7.18 -6.59 3.17
C LEU A 107 -8.46 -7.08 2.52
N ARG A 108 -9.32 -6.16 2.14
CA ARG A 108 -10.52 -6.42 1.34
C ARG A 108 -10.39 -5.72 0.00
N HIS A 109 -10.42 -6.49 -1.06
CA HIS A 109 -10.43 -6.01 -2.43
C HIS A 109 -11.85 -6.11 -2.98
N GLN A 110 -12.40 -5.02 -3.49
CA GLN A 110 -13.72 -4.96 -4.10
C GLN A 110 -13.61 -4.37 -5.50
N SER A 111 -14.28 -4.99 -6.46
CA SER A 111 -14.45 -4.45 -7.79
C SER A 111 -15.94 -4.42 -8.14
N SER A 112 -16.40 -3.31 -8.71
CA SER A 112 -17.78 -3.13 -9.15
C SER A 112 -18.04 -3.68 -10.54
N SER A 113 -17.00 -4.11 -11.28
CA SER A 113 -17.17 -4.68 -12.62
C SER A 113 -17.89 -6.03 -12.60
N VAL A 114 -18.67 -6.30 -13.65
CA VAL A 114 -19.26 -7.62 -13.87
C VAL A 114 -18.13 -8.63 -14.07
N GLY A 115 -18.02 -9.59 -13.14
CA GLY A 115 -16.88 -10.51 -13.07
C GLY A 115 -15.70 -9.98 -12.25
N GLY A 116 -15.81 -8.76 -11.70
CA GLY A 116 -14.83 -8.20 -10.79
C GLY A 116 -14.75 -9.01 -9.49
N ARG A 117 -13.56 -8.98 -8.92
CA ARG A 117 -13.21 -9.82 -7.79
C ARG A 117 -13.48 -9.13 -6.47
N ASN A 118 -14.25 -9.78 -5.63
CA ASN A 118 -14.29 -9.48 -4.20
C ASN A 118 -13.44 -10.51 -3.49
N SER A 119 -12.42 -10.08 -2.78
CA SER A 119 -11.54 -10.98 -2.03
C SER A 119 -11.16 -10.43 -0.67
N ILE A 120 -10.86 -11.35 0.24
CA ILE A 120 -10.33 -11.06 1.56
C ILE A 120 -8.97 -11.74 1.66
N GLU A 121 -7.95 -10.95 1.97
CA GLU A 121 -6.57 -11.41 2.09
C GLU A 121 -6.07 -11.21 3.52
N LEU A 122 -5.36 -12.19 4.07
CA LEU A 122 -4.58 -12.08 5.29
C LEU A 122 -3.11 -11.88 4.92
N ALA A 123 -2.51 -10.82 5.43
CA ALA A 123 -1.15 -10.44 5.09
C ALA A 123 -0.28 -10.18 6.34
N PRO A 124 0.33 -11.21 6.94
CA PRO A 124 1.34 -11.03 7.98
C PRO A 124 2.65 -10.50 7.37
N LYS A 125 3.34 -9.60 8.09
CA LYS A 125 4.68 -9.09 7.74
C LYS A 125 5.58 -9.13 8.95
N ILE A 126 6.84 -9.51 8.75
CA ILE A 126 7.92 -9.38 9.74
C ILE A 126 9.06 -8.62 9.07
N ALA A 127 9.60 -7.62 9.75
CA ALA A 127 10.70 -6.80 9.27
C ALA A 127 11.75 -6.60 10.36
N LEU A 128 13.03 -6.62 9.98
CA LEU A 128 14.14 -6.22 10.84
C LEU A 128 14.51 -4.76 10.49
N VAL A 129 13.97 -3.83 11.25
CA VAL A 129 14.18 -2.40 11.05
C VAL A 129 15.53 -1.99 11.62
N ASN A 130 16.38 -1.39 10.80
CA ASN A 130 17.70 -0.88 11.21
C ASN A 130 18.17 0.26 10.26
N PRO A 131 19.19 1.04 10.65
CA PRO A 131 19.62 2.20 9.86
C PRO A 131 20.35 1.85 8.55
N TYR A 132 20.69 0.60 8.31
CA TYR A 132 21.44 0.20 7.13
C TYR A 132 20.53 -0.27 6.00
N LEU A 133 19.63 -1.21 6.32
CA LEU A 133 18.63 -1.74 5.40
C LEU A 133 17.56 -2.48 6.22
N THR A 134 16.35 -2.54 5.69
CA THR A 134 15.20 -3.22 6.33
C THR A 134 14.80 -4.46 5.53
N PRO A 135 15.37 -5.63 5.83
CA PRO A 135 14.86 -6.88 5.26
C PRO A 135 13.51 -7.22 5.87
N TYR A 136 12.64 -7.80 5.06
CA TYR A 136 11.32 -8.24 5.49
C TYR A 136 10.83 -9.47 4.75
N ILE A 137 9.88 -10.15 5.36
CA ILE A 137 9.05 -11.16 4.74
C ILE A 137 7.58 -10.80 4.98
N ARG A 138 6.77 -10.88 3.92
CA ARG A 138 5.31 -10.70 3.97
C ARG A 138 4.64 -11.94 3.41
N GLY A 139 3.77 -12.56 4.19
CA GLY A 139 2.86 -13.60 3.71
C GLY A 139 1.62 -12.99 3.05
N SER A 140 0.92 -13.79 2.28
CA SER A 140 -0.37 -13.45 1.67
C SER A 140 -1.21 -14.73 1.57
N HIS A 141 -2.45 -14.68 2.04
CA HIS A 141 -3.44 -15.73 1.82
C HIS A 141 -4.79 -15.12 1.47
N ASP A 142 -5.22 -15.35 0.25
CA ASP A 142 -6.52 -14.91 -0.25
C ASP A 142 -7.54 -16.04 -0.07
N PHE A 143 -8.53 -15.82 0.78
CA PHE A 143 -9.53 -16.84 1.14
C PHE A 143 -10.50 -17.15 -0.01
N ASN A 144 -10.80 -16.19 -0.85
CA ASN A 144 -11.74 -16.36 -1.95
C ASN A 144 -11.10 -17.06 -3.15
N LEU A 145 -9.85 -16.75 -3.43
CA LEU A 145 -9.10 -17.38 -4.53
C LEU A 145 -8.39 -18.65 -4.10
N LYS A 146 -8.27 -18.91 -2.80
CA LYS A 146 -7.46 -19.99 -2.25
C LYS A 146 -6.01 -19.93 -2.73
N GLN A 147 -5.49 -18.70 -2.85
CA GLN A 147 -4.11 -18.43 -3.23
C GLN A 147 -3.28 -18.06 -2.01
N SER A 148 -2.12 -18.64 -1.90
CA SER A 148 -1.14 -18.28 -0.88
C SER A 148 0.17 -17.91 -1.53
N GLY A 149 0.95 -17.08 -0.85
CA GLY A 149 2.27 -16.71 -1.29
C GLY A 149 3.05 -15.99 -0.20
N TYR A 150 4.27 -15.64 -0.56
CA TYR A 150 5.10 -14.78 0.26
C TYR A 150 5.93 -13.85 -0.62
N ILE A 151 6.34 -12.74 -0.05
CA ILE A 151 7.31 -11.80 -0.64
C ILE A 151 8.43 -11.64 0.38
N VAL A 152 9.66 -11.82 -0.05
CA VAL A 152 10.86 -11.41 0.68
C VAL A 152 11.40 -10.17 0.01
N GLY A 153 11.83 -9.21 0.80
CA GLY A 153 12.34 -7.97 0.25
C GLY A 153 13.32 -7.28 1.18
N VAL A 154 13.96 -6.28 0.63
CA VAL A 154 14.82 -5.37 1.36
C VAL A 154 14.55 -3.95 0.87
N GLU A 155 14.43 -3.02 1.81
CA GLU A 155 14.28 -1.60 1.53
C GLU A 155 15.26 -0.78 2.37
N ARG A 156 15.61 0.42 1.88
CA ARG A 156 16.48 1.33 2.60
C ARG A 156 15.99 2.78 2.46
N PRO A 157 15.10 3.24 3.33
CA PRO A 157 14.78 4.65 3.42
C PRO A 157 16.06 5.43 3.79
N THR A 158 16.41 6.42 3.01
CA THR A 158 17.61 7.23 3.19
C THR A 158 17.25 8.70 3.02
N ASP A 159 17.54 9.49 4.04
CA ASP A 159 17.39 10.93 3.94
C ASP A 159 18.57 11.51 3.17
N VAL A 160 18.27 12.14 2.05
CA VAL A 160 19.24 12.79 1.18
C VAL A 160 19.16 14.30 1.42
N PHE A 161 20.29 14.90 1.75
CA PHE A 161 20.41 16.34 2.08
C PHE A 161 19.52 16.79 3.26
N GLY A 162 19.02 15.87 4.09
CA GLY A 162 18.18 16.18 5.25
C GLY A 162 16.76 16.67 4.92
N TRP A 163 16.30 16.54 3.67
CA TRP A 163 15.00 17.05 3.26
C TRP A 163 14.24 16.19 2.23
N VAL A 164 14.87 15.19 1.64
CA VAL A 164 14.24 14.24 0.73
C VAL A 164 14.54 12.82 1.20
N THR A 165 13.52 12.00 1.34
CA THR A 165 13.68 10.57 1.60
C THR A 165 13.64 9.81 0.29
N VAL A 166 14.69 9.05 0.00
CA VAL A 166 14.80 8.13 -1.13
C VAL A 166 14.76 6.71 -0.59
N THR A 167 13.89 5.88 -1.14
CA THR A 167 13.66 4.50 -0.68
C THR A 167 13.83 3.51 -1.83
N PRO A 168 15.05 3.04 -2.09
CA PRO A 168 15.25 1.89 -2.97
C PRO A 168 14.75 0.61 -2.29
N ALA A 169 14.15 -0.29 -3.08
CA ALA A 169 13.70 -1.60 -2.62
C ALA A 169 13.84 -2.66 -3.72
N VAL A 170 14.10 -3.90 -3.28
CA VAL A 170 14.10 -5.08 -4.15
C VAL A 170 13.24 -6.15 -3.47
N GLU A 171 12.41 -6.82 -4.27
CA GLU A 171 11.49 -7.84 -3.79
C GLU A 171 11.55 -9.07 -4.68
N TYR A 172 11.41 -10.24 -4.05
CA TYR A 172 11.08 -11.49 -4.70
C TYR A 172 9.85 -12.08 -4.02
N GLY A 173 8.86 -12.47 -4.81
CA GLY A 173 7.65 -13.11 -4.33
C GLY A 173 7.43 -14.46 -4.99
N LYS A 174 6.89 -15.40 -4.21
CA LYS A 174 6.43 -16.68 -4.70
C LYS A 174 4.99 -16.90 -4.26
N PHE A 175 4.14 -17.15 -5.21
CA PHE A 175 2.72 -17.43 -5.04
C PHE A 175 2.40 -18.82 -5.58
N THR A 176 1.20 -19.33 -5.31
CA THR A 176 0.79 -20.68 -5.72
C THR A 176 1.04 -20.95 -7.21
N ASP A 177 0.88 -19.97 -8.06
CA ASP A 177 0.88 -20.15 -9.51
C ASP A 177 1.87 -19.26 -10.28
N TYR A 178 2.58 -18.38 -9.59
CA TYR A 178 3.54 -17.47 -10.22
C TYR A 178 4.61 -17.00 -9.23
N ASP A 179 5.72 -16.57 -9.79
CA ASP A 179 6.77 -15.84 -9.08
C ASP A 179 6.81 -14.40 -9.57
N VAL A 180 7.29 -13.48 -8.72
CA VAL A 180 7.47 -12.07 -9.06
C VAL A 180 8.83 -11.57 -8.59
N VAL A 181 9.44 -10.71 -9.38
CA VAL A 181 10.62 -9.91 -9.01
C VAL A 181 10.27 -8.45 -9.19
N ALA A 182 10.69 -7.61 -8.26
CA ALA A 182 10.51 -6.18 -8.39
C ALA A 182 11.74 -5.42 -7.89
N ALA A 183 12.06 -4.33 -8.57
CA ALA A 183 13.04 -3.34 -8.13
C ALA A 183 12.38 -1.96 -8.18
N LYS A 184 12.38 -1.23 -7.06
CA LYS A 184 11.63 0.01 -6.89
C LYS A 184 12.51 1.10 -6.31
N ILE A 185 12.19 2.33 -6.64
CA ILE A 185 12.73 3.51 -6.00
C ILE A 185 11.61 4.52 -5.73
N GLY A 186 11.40 4.81 -4.47
CA GLY A 186 10.47 5.83 -4.00
C GLY A 186 11.21 7.10 -3.60
N VAL A 187 10.57 8.24 -3.82
CA VAL A 187 11.05 9.55 -3.39
C VAL A 187 9.91 10.29 -2.73
N SER A 188 10.16 10.88 -1.57
CA SER A 188 9.18 11.71 -0.88
C SER A 188 9.84 12.86 -0.11
N ARG A 189 9.04 13.91 0.16
CA ARG A 189 9.45 15.04 0.99
C ARG A 189 8.27 15.54 1.81
N ILE A 190 8.49 15.84 3.08
CA ILE A 190 7.47 16.45 3.94
C ILE A 190 7.67 17.97 3.96
N PHE A 191 6.60 18.72 3.65
CA PHE A 191 6.53 20.17 3.75
C PHE A 191 5.58 20.58 4.88
N PHE A 192 5.95 21.56 5.65
CA PHE A 192 5.11 22.15 6.72
C PHE A 192 4.59 21.10 7.72
N ASN A 193 5.29 19.97 7.90
CA ASN A 193 4.93 18.82 8.72
C ASN A 193 3.67 18.05 8.28
N HIS A 194 3.01 18.47 7.22
CA HIS A 194 1.73 17.92 6.80
C HIS A 194 1.70 17.41 5.36
N LEU A 195 2.22 18.20 4.42
CA LEU A 195 2.13 17.90 2.99
C LEU A 195 3.30 17.05 2.52
N GLN A 196 3.04 15.88 1.99
CA GLN A 196 4.06 14.94 1.51
C GLN A 196 3.80 14.56 0.05
N PRO A 197 4.33 15.30 -0.94
CA PRO A 197 4.44 14.78 -2.29
C PRO A 197 5.36 13.56 -2.31
N TYR A 198 5.01 12.59 -3.14
CA TYR A 198 5.80 11.38 -3.35
C TYR A 198 5.70 10.89 -4.80
N ALA A 199 6.73 10.18 -5.22
CA ALA A 199 6.72 9.42 -6.46
C ALA A 199 7.44 8.09 -6.23
N GLU A 200 7.02 7.07 -6.93
CA GLU A 200 7.67 5.76 -6.95
C GLU A 200 7.74 5.29 -8.40
N VAL A 201 8.88 4.75 -8.79
CA VAL A 201 9.06 4.03 -10.04
C VAL A 201 9.61 2.64 -9.71
N GLY A 202 9.03 1.62 -10.30
CA GLY A 202 9.45 0.24 -10.12
C GLY A 202 9.43 -0.52 -11.43
N TRP A 203 10.36 -1.44 -11.55
CA TRP A 203 10.33 -2.48 -12.57
C TRP A 203 9.78 -3.75 -11.93
N TYR A 204 8.83 -4.39 -12.62
CA TYR A 204 8.19 -5.62 -12.17
C TYR A 204 8.27 -6.66 -13.28
N ASP A 205 8.64 -7.87 -12.91
CA ASP A 205 8.62 -9.03 -13.79
C ASP A 205 7.94 -10.21 -13.08
N ASN A 206 7.14 -10.96 -13.80
CA ASN A 206 6.48 -12.15 -13.28
C ASN A 206 6.30 -13.20 -14.37
N ASN A 207 6.20 -14.46 -13.96
CA ASN A 207 5.93 -15.60 -14.83
C ASN A 207 4.45 -16.00 -14.85
N PHE A 208 3.55 -15.05 -14.54
CA PHE A 208 2.11 -15.29 -14.53
C PHE A 208 1.58 -15.53 -15.95
N SER A 209 0.74 -16.55 -16.11
CA SER A 209 0.04 -16.81 -17.37
C SER A 209 -1.44 -16.42 -17.28
N ALA A 210 -1.83 -15.38 -18.02
CA ALA A 210 -3.20 -14.89 -18.06
C ALA A 210 -4.20 -15.94 -18.55
N SER A 211 -3.78 -16.91 -19.33
CA SER A 211 -4.62 -18.01 -19.82
C SER A 211 -5.16 -18.91 -18.71
N LYS A 212 -4.47 -18.95 -17.56
CA LYS A 212 -4.89 -19.72 -16.37
C LYS A 212 -5.96 -19.04 -15.52
N TYR A 213 -6.09 -17.71 -15.66
CA TYR A 213 -6.94 -16.92 -14.77
C TYR A 213 -7.78 -15.91 -15.56
N LYS A 214 -9.07 -16.09 -15.55
CA LYS A 214 -10.05 -15.25 -16.28
C LYS A 214 -10.12 -13.78 -15.84
N PHE A 215 -9.40 -13.40 -14.79
CA PHE A 215 -9.46 -12.08 -14.18
C PHE A 215 -8.15 -11.26 -14.26
N ALA A 216 -7.09 -11.81 -14.78
CA ALA A 216 -5.88 -11.05 -15.07
C ALA A 216 -5.94 -10.55 -16.51
N SER A 217 -6.07 -9.27 -16.69
CA SER A 217 -6.27 -8.66 -18.01
C SER A 217 -5.01 -8.60 -18.85
N THR A 218 -3.82 -8.79 -18.27
CA THR A 218 -2.53 -8.65 -18.97
C THR A 218 -1.45 -9.56 -18.40
N GLU A 219 -0.70 -10.19 -19.29
CA GLU A 219 0.62 -10.76 -18.97
C GLU A 219 1.58 -9.59 -18.81
N PHE A 220 2.23 -9.50 -17.66
CA PHE A 220 3.24 -8.50 -17.37
C PHE A 220 4.60 -9.18 -17.34
N SER A 221 5.45 -8.87 -18.29
CA SER A 221 6.86 -9.25 -18.21
C SER A 221 7.72 -8.01 -18.49
N GLY A 222 8.44 -7.57 -17.47
CA GLY A 222 9.41 -6.49 -17.59
C GLY A 222 8.83 -5.07 -17.70
N ASP A 223 7.70 -4.78 -17.04
CA ASP A 223 7.06 -3.47 -17.15
C ASP A 223 7.48 -2.47 -16.07
N ILE A 224 7.48 -1.20 -16.47
CA ILE A 224 7.73 -0.07 -15.58
C ILE A 224 6.41 0.44 -15.01
N VAL A 225 6.33 0.43 -13.70
CA VAL A 225 5.21 0.99 -12.94
C VAL A 225 5.64 2.30 -12.30
N ALA A 226 4.86 3.34 -12.51
CA ALA A 226 5.10 4.65 -11.93
C ALA A 226 3.88 5.13 -11.17
N THR A 227 4.10 5.63 -9.98
CA THR A 227 3.09 6.24 -9.12
C THR A 227 3.56 7.62 -8.69
N ALA A 228 2.69 8.60 -8.71
CA ALA A 228 2.95 9.90 -8.13
C ALA A 228 1.71 10.41 -7.39
N GLY A 229 1.92 11.10 -6.28
CA GLY A 229 0.80 11.59 -5.49
C GLY A 229 1.20 12.58 -4.42
N ILE A 230 0.19 13.00 -3.68
CA ILE A 230 0.32 13.90 -2.55
C ILE A 230 -0.40 13.25 -1.36
N ARG A 231 0.26 13.26 -0.20
CA ARG A 231 -0.32 12.86 1.07
C ARG A 231 -0.41 14.07 1.99
N TRP A 232 -1.52 14.23 2.66
CA TRP A 232 -1.69 15.20 3.72
C TRP A 232 -1.80 14.46 5.06
N ASN A 233 -0.88 14.77 5.97
CA ASN A 233 -0.84 14.21 7.32
C ASN A 233 -1.46 15.18 8.32
N PHE A 234 -2.23 14.66 9.28
CA PHE A 234 -2.89 15.42 10.34
C PHE A 234 -2.32 15.06 11.70
#